data_ac9dfd31ac9ef5a7e544cdda5c9c078e
#
_entry.id   ac9dfd31ac9ef5a7e544cdda5c9c078e
#
_cell.length_a   1.000
_cell.length_b   1.000
_cell.length_c   1.000
_cell.angle_alpha   90.00
_cell.angle_beta   90.00
_cell.angle_gamma   90.00
#
_symmetry.space_group_name_H-M   'P 1'
#
loop_
_entity.id
_entity.type
_entity.pdbx_description
1 polymer ?
#
loop_
_entity_poly.entity_id
_entity_poly.type
_entity_poly.pdbx_seq_one_letter_code
_entity_poly.pdbx_strand_id
1 'polypeptide(L)'
;MPGLLAYSCGGLGFLALAALESLPVRLPAGPLPHLPSLLSTPLHLRHILAAVVSTPFLLSALLSTHHLSLPTLAASALFLLYALAPFAPLAAPLPLPLLNLVLAAAFAQELLLFAHRRPSTAAGIENQYFDLFLVPITVCLGATLLATHRPEAATPRLARAAGLALQGTWMVQMGFSFFTSAVSQGCALHAQSRADYTIKCSTHEDYHRARSAATLQFNGHLALLVLAGAAAYAIVLSIRSHPPSGYWMLTK
;
A
#
# COMPACT_ATOMS: atom_id res chain seq x y z
N MET A 1 19.29 6.23 10.70
CA MET A 1 18.57 5.40 9.69
C MET A 1 17.05 5.64 9.69
N PRO A 2 16.56 6.90 9.76
CA PRO A 2 15.11 7.16 9.82
C PRO A 2 14.40 6.78 8.52
N GLY A 3 15.08 6.84 7.38
CA GLY A 3 14.49 6.50 6.08
C GLY A 3 14.12 5.02 5.93
N LEU A 4 14.99 4.07 6.34
CA LEU A 4 14.69 2.65 6.28
C LEU A 4 13.44 2.30 7.10
N LEU A 5 13.34 2.85 8.32
CA LEU A 5 12.16 2.62 9.18
C LEU A 5 10.89 3.19 8.54
N ALA A 6 10.93 4.39 7.97
CA ALA A 6 9.77 4.99 7.32
C ALA A 6 9.26 4.14 6.14
N TYR A 7 10.17 3.69 5.26
CA TYR A 7 9.83 2.82 4.14
C TYR A 7 9.31 1.45 4.61
N SER A 8 9.96 0.83 5.60
CA SER A 8 9.54 -0.47 6.12
C SER A 8 8.20 -0.39 6.84
N CYS A 9 7.99 0.58 7.72
CA CYS A 9 6.71 0.76 8.43
C CYS A 9 5.57 1.09 7.47
N GLY A 10 5.82 1.98 6.49
CA GLY A 10 4.82 2.28 5.46
C GLY A 10 4.47 1.06 4.62
N GLY A 11 5.49 0.32 4.17
CA GLY A 11 5.29 -0.90 3.39
C GLY A 11 4.53 -1.98 4.17
N LEU A 12 4.86 -2.23 5.43
CA LEU A 12 4.13 -3.15 6.29
C LEU A 12 2.68 -2.69 6.53
N GLY A 13 2.46 -1.38 6.65
CA GLY A 13 1.12 -0.80 6.74
C GLY A 13 0.27 -1.10 5.50
N PHE A 14 0.82 -0.93 4.30
CA PHE A 14 0.14 -1.30 3.04
C PHE A 14 -0.12 -2.80 2.95
N LEU A 15 0.80 -3.66 3.38
CA LEU A 15 0.58 -5.11 3.42
C LEU A 15 -0.56 -5.50 4.37
N ALA A 16 -0.63 -4.89 5.55
CA ALA A 16 -1.72 -5.13 6.49
C ALA A 16 -3.07 -4.63 5.93
N LEU A 17 -3.10 -3.47 5.26
CA LEU A 17 -4.28 -2.97 4.56
C LEU A 17 -4.71 -3.92 3.43
N ALA A 18 -3.76 -4.43 2.64
CA ALA A 18 -4.02 -5.42 1.58
C ALA A 18 -4.65 -6.70 2.14
N ALA A 19 -4.12 -7.21 3.25
CA ALA A 19 -4.66 -8.38 3.92
C ALA A 19 -6.11 -8.16 4.38
N LEU A 20 -6.40 -7.03 5.04
CA LEU A 20 -7.75 -6.67 5.47
C LEU A 20 -8.71 -6.45 4.29
N GLU A 21 -8.21 -5.89 3.17
CA GLU A 21 -9.01 -5.67 1.97
C GLU A 21 -9.35 -6.98 1.25
N SER A 22 -8.49 -7.99 1.34
CA SER A 22 -8.73 -9.32 0.76
C SER A 22 -9.77 -10.14 1.52
N LEU A 23 -10.02 -9.82 2.81
CA LEU A 23 -10.99 -10.55 3.61
C LEU A 23 -12.42 -10.35 3.09
N PRO A 24 -13.26 -11.41 3.04
CA PRO A 24 -14.66 -11.28 2.68
C PRO A 24 -15.38 -10.39 3.71
N VAL A 25 -16.21 -9.46 3.25
CA VAL A 25 -17.00 -8.55 4.11
C VAL A 25 -17.99 -9.30 5.02
N ARG A 26 -18.31 -10.52 4.67
CA ARG A 26 -19.20 -11.42 5.45
C ARG A 26 -18.39 -12.46 6.20
N LEU A 27 -17.71 -12.07 7.27
CA LEU A 27 -17.51 -13.00 8.36
C LEU A 27 -18.85 -13.12 9.09
N PRO A 28 -19.35 -14.35 9.37
CA PRO A 28 -20.52 -14.50 10.23
C PRO A 28 -20.21 -13.77 11.54
N ALA A 29 -21.10 -12.86 11.92
CA ALA A 29 -21.01 -12.11 13.16
C ALA A 29 -21.23 -13.05 14.34
N GLY A 30 -20.23 -13.87 14.64
CA GLY A 30 -20.09 -14.46 15.96
C GLY A 30 -19.48 -13.39 16.87
N PRO A 31 -20.13 -12.97 17.95
CA PRO A 31 -19.53 -12.06 18.89
C PRO A 31 -18.32 -12.75 19.50
N LEU A 32 -17.12 -12.27 19.20
CA LEU A 32 -15.95 -12.51 20.03
C LEU A 32 -16.18 -11.75 21.35
N PRO A 33 -16.41 -12.46 22.48
CA PRO A 33 -17.01 -11.87 23.68
C PRO A 33 -16.16 -10.85 24.43
N HIS A 34 -14.98 -10.48 23.91
CA HIS A 34 -14.02 -9.64 24.62
C HIS A 34 -13.42 -8.46 23.80
N LEU A 35 -13.85 -8.24 22.55
CA LEU A 35 -13.40 -7.08 21.79
C LEU A 35 -14.43 -5.97 21.85
N PRO A 36 -14.02 -4.70 22.09
CA PRO A 36 -14.94 -3.55 22.01
C PRO A 36 -15.59 -3.51 20.62
N SER A 37 -16.87 -3.19 20.56
CA SER A 37 -17.70 -3.22 19.35
C SER A 37 -17.15 -2.43 18.16
N LEU A 38 -16.29 -1.43 18.42
CA LEU A 38 -15.56 -0.65 17.41
C LEU A 38 -14.51 -1.46 16.64
N LEU A 39 -13.96 -2.53 17.21
CA LEU A 39 -12.95 -3.41 16.58
C LEU A 39 -13.56 -4.68 15.96
N SER A 40 -14.87 -4.93 16.19
CA SER A 40 -15.51 -6.18 15.80
C SER A 40 -15.85 -6.29 14.31
N THR A 41 -15.79 -5.19 13.53
CA THR A 41 -16.06 -5.23 12.10
C THR A 41 -14.78 -5.03 11.30
N PRO A 42 -14.49 -5.86 10.28
CA PRO A 42 -13.30 -5.73 9.44
C PRO A 42 -13.25 -4.38 8.70
N LEU A 43 -14.39 -3.71 8.56
CA LEU A 43 -14.49 -2.38 7.98
C LEU A 43 -13.85 -1.31 8.90
N HIS A 44 -14.21 -1.29 10.18
CA HIS A 44 -13.62 -0.36 11.16
C HIS A 44 -12.12 -0.58 11.31
N LEU A 45 -11.67 -1.84 11.34
CA LEU A 45 -10.24 -2.15 11.44
C LEU A 45 -9.44 -1.61 10.26
N ARG A 46 -9.96 -1.68 9.03
CA ARG A 46 -9.32 -1.07 7.84
C ARG A 46 -9.14 0.44 8.00
N HIS A 47 -10.17 1.14 8.44
CA HIS A 47 -10.12 2.59 8.63
C HIS A 47 -9.15 2.98 9.76
N ILE A 48 -9.16 2.26 10.88
CA ILE A 48 -8.21 2.47 11.98
C ILE A 48 -6.78 2.27 11.49
N LEU A 49 -6.51 1.18 10.76
CA LEU A 49 -5.18 0.90 10.22
C LEU A 49 -4.75 1.96 9.21
N ALA A 50 -5.65 2.42 8.34
CA ALA A 50 -5.37 3.50 7.41
C ALA A 50 -5.01 4.80 8.13
N ALA A 51 -5.69 5.14 9.24
CA ALA A 51 -5.35 6.27 10.07
C ALA A 51 -3.96 6.12 10.71
N VAL A 52 -3.67 4.95 11.28
CA VAL A 52 -2.36 4.65 11.91
C VAL A 52 -1.22 4.76 10.89
N VAL A 53 -1.41 4.27 9.67
CA VAL A 53 -0.39 4.34 8.61
C VAL A 53 -0.21 5.77 8.11
N SER A 54 -1.29 6.55 7.94
CA SER A 54 -1.24 7.89 7.35
C SER A 54 -0.72 8.96 8.31
N THR A 55 -0.97 8.80 9.62
CA THR A 55 -0.61 9.81 10.65
C THR A 55 0.90 10.11 10.71
N PRO A 56 1.83 9.14 10.71
CA PRO A 56 3.26 9.43 10.74
C PRO A 56 3.75 10.21 9.51
N PHE A 57 3.19 9.96 8.32
CA PHE A 57 3.53 10.70 7.11
C PHE A 57 3.03 12.14 7.17
N LEU A 58 1.81 12.34 7.69
CA LEU A 58 1.26 13.68 7.91
C LEU A 58 2.12 14.48 8.93
N LEU A 59 2.45 13.86 10.06
CA LEU A 59 3.30 14.49 11.08
C LEU A 59 4.69 14.78 10.53
N SER A 60 5.29 13.87 9.79
CA SER A 60 6.58 14.09 9.15
C SER A 60 6.54 15.25 8.17
N ALA A 61 5.47 15.39 7.38
CA ALA A 61 5.30 16.50 6.44
C ALA A 61 5.10 17.85 7.16
N LEU A 62 4.39 17.87 8.29
CA LEU A 62 4.16 19.07 9.10
C LEU A 62 5.39 19.51 9.91
N LEU A 63 6.16 18.53 10.44
CA LEU A 63 7.34 18.80 11.26
C LEU A 63 8.60 19.09 10.43
N SER A 64 8.55 18.96 9.11
CA SER A 64 9.66 19.27 8.20
C SER A 64 9.87 20.79 8.13
N THR A 65 10.78 21.31 8.96
CA THR A 65 11.04 22.75 9.15
C THR A 65 11.67 23.43 7.93
N HIS A 66 12.26 22.67 7.00
CA HIS A 66 13.02 23.24 5.88
C HIS A 66 12.34 23.21 4.51
N HIS A 67 11.45 22.26 4.27
CA HIS A 67 10.62 22.20 3.05
C HIS A 67 9.32 21.50 3.37
N LEU A 68 8.24 22.28 3.57
CA LEU A 68 6.90 21.75 3.66
C LEU A 68 6.61 20.98 2.37
N SER A 69 6.62 19.64 2.44
CA SER A 69 6.28 18.81 1.30
C SER A 69 4.77 18.84 1.09
N LEU A 70 4.27 19.91 0.46
CA LEU A 70 2.84 20.08 0.17
C LEU A 70 2.21 18.84 -0.48
N PRO A 71 2.86 18.16 -1.47
CA PRO A 71 2.30 16.94 -2.04
C PRO A 71 2.18 15.79 -1.02
N THR A 72 3.16 15.61 -0.14
CA THR A 72 3.11 14.58 0.92
C THR A 72 2.03 14.92 1.93
N LEU A 73 1.92 16.20 2.32
CA LEU A 73 0.89 16.68 3.22
C LEU A 73 -0.51 16.43 2.63
N ALA A 74 -0.72 16.78 1.36
CA ALA A 74 -2.00 16.61 0.68
C ALA A 74 -2.39 15.11 0.57
N ALA A 75 -1.47 14.24 0.15
CA ALA A 75 -1.72 12.81 0.06
C ALA A 75 -2.08 12.22 1.44
N SER A 76 -1.24 12.50 2.45
CA SER A 76 -1.47 11.97 3.81
C SER A 76 -2.76 12.49 4.44
N ALA A 77 -3.12 13.77 4.20
CA ALA A 77 -4.37 14.36 4.69
C ALA A 77 -5.60 13.70 4.05
N LEU A 78 -5.56 13.40 2.75
CA LEU A 78 -6.67 12.72 2.05
C LEU A 78 -6.84 11.27 2.53
N PHE A 79 -5.74 10.52 2.72
CA PHE A 79 -5.82 9.18 3.32
C PHE A 79 -6.36 9.24 4.75
N LEU A 80 -5.94 10.22 5.55
CA LEU A 80 -6.45 10.40 6.90
C LEU A 80 -7.92 10.81 6.91
N LEU A 81 -8.34 11.68 6.00
CA LEU A 81 -9.75 12.04 5.82
C LEU A 81 -10.60 10.79 5.50
N TYR A 82 -10.16 9.98 4.54
CA TYR A 82 -10.81 8.70 4.23
C TYR A 82 -10.91 7.79 5.47
N ALA A 83 -9.83 7.71 6.23
CA ALA A 83 -9.74 6.85 7.40
C ALA A 83 -10.65 7.32 8.56
N LEU A 84 -10.78 8.62 8.77
CA LEU A 84 -11.57 9.19 9.86
C LEU A 84 -13.05 9.44 9.52
N ALA A 85 -13.38 9.53 8.24
CA ALA A 85 -14.74 9.86 7.79
C ALA A 85 -15.85 8.95 8.38
N PRO A 86 -15.66 7.62 8.52
CA PRO A 86 -16.69 6.77 9.13
C PRO A 86 -16.90 6.98 10.62
N PHE A 87 -15.96 7.64 11.31
CA PHE A 87 -16.02 7.92 12.76
C PHE A 87 -16.48 9.34 13.06
N ALA A 88 -16.67 10.15 12.02
CA ALA A 88 -17.12 11.54 12.20
C ALA A 88 -18.54 11.56 12.76
N PRO A 89 -18.84 12.41 13.78
CA PRO A 89 -20.16 12.56 14.36
C PRO A 89 -21.10 13.35 13.43
N LEU A 90 -21.32 12.82 12.22
CA LEU A 90 -22.23 13.40 11.24
C LEU A 90 -23.67 12.91 11.49
N ALA A 91 -24.65 13.72 11.15
CA ALA A 91 -26.07 13.37 11.27
C ALA A 91 -26.46 12.15 10.40
N ALA A 92 -25.68 11.89 9.34
CA ALA A 92 -25.78 10.68 8.52
C ALA A 92 -24.39 10.20 8.10
N PRO A 93 -24.16 8.87 7.99
CA PRO A 93 -22.90 8.33 7.49
C PRO A 93 -22.68 8.75 6.03
N LEU A 94 -21.43 9.02 5.67
CA LEU A 94 -21.07 9.35 4.30
C LEU A 94 -21.40 8.18 3.36
N PRO A 95 -22.04 8.44 2.22
CA PRO A 95 -22.33 7.39 1.25
C PRO A 95 -21.05 6.77 0.70
N LEU A 96 -21.05 5.44 0.53
CA LEU A 96 -19.88 4.68 0.08
C LEU A 96 -19.24 5.21 -1.22
N PRO A 97 -20.00 5.65 -2.24
CA PRO A 97 -19.39 6.24 -3.43
C PRO A 97 -18.57 7.49 -3.14
N LEU A 98 -19.02 8.36 -2.23
CA LEU A 98 -18.29 9.56 -1.85
C LEU A 98 -17.00 9.20 -1.09
N LEU A 99 -17.05 8.22 -0.22
CA LEU A 99 -15.87 7.72 0.50
C LEU A 99 -14.84 7.13 -0.48
N ASN A 100 -15.28 6.38 -1.49
CA ASN A 100 -14.42 5.88 -2.55
C ASN A 100 -13.82 7.01 -3.40
N LEU A 101 -14.53 8.11 -3.65
CA LEU A 101 -13.98 9.28 -4.35
C LEU A 101 -12.88 9.96 -3.54
N VAL A 102 -13.04 10.09 -2.22
CA VAL A 102 -11.97 10.60 -1.34
C VAL A 102 -10.74 9.70 -1.41
N LEU A 103 -10.93 8.38 -1.36
CA LEU A 103 -9.84 7.42 -1.50
C LEU A 103 -9.18 7.48 -2.88
N ALA A 104 -9.95 7.63 -3.95
CA ALA A 104 -9.42 7.81 -5.30
C ALA A 104 -8.60 9.09 -5.43
N ALA A 105 -9.06 10.20 -4.84
CA ALA A 105 -8.31 11.44 -4.76
C ALA A 105 -6.99 11.27 -3.98
N ALA A 106 -6.98 10.48 -2.90
CA ALA A 106 -5.78 10.16 -2.15
C ALA A 106 -4.74 9.39 -3.01
N PHE A 107 -5.16 8.34 -3.74
CA PHE A 107 -4.29 7.63 -4.66
C PHE A 107 -3.85 8.48 -5.85
N ALA A 108 -4.71 9.36 -6.37
CA ALA A 108 -4.33 10.30 -7.43
C ALA A 108 -3.24 11.27 -6.94
N GLN A 109 -3.38 11.79 -5.71
CA GLN A 109 -2.37 12.66 -5.12
C GLN A 109 -1.06 11.92 -4.83
N GLU A 110 -1.12 10.66 -4.39
CA GLU A 110 0.05 9.79 -4.24
C GLU A 110 0.75 9.55 -5.59
N LEU A 111 -0.02 9.27 -6.65
CA LEU A 111 0.49 9.12 -8.01
C LEU A 111 1.24 10.36 -8.46
N LEU A 112 0.65 11.55 -8.28
CA LEU A 112 1.27 12.82 -8.61
C LEU A 112 2.54 13.08 -7.78
N LEU A 113 2.53 12.74 -6.47
CA LEU A 113 3.67 12.87 -5.60
C LEU A 113 4.89 12.11 -6.15
N PHE A 114 4.72 10.84 -6.51
CA PHE A 114 5.81 10.00 -7.01
C PHE A 114 6.17 10.31 -8.46
N ALA A 115 5.22 10.69 -9.31
CA ALA A 115 5.49 11.11 -10.68
C ALA A 115 6.33 12.40 -10.76
N HIS A 116 6.15 13.34 -9.80
CA HIS A 116 6.89 14.60 -9.76
C HIS A 116 8.17 14.56 -8.91
N ARG A 117 8.43 13.47 -8.19
CA ARG A 117 9.64 13.32 -7.35
C ARG A 117 10.93 13.15 -8.12
N ARG A 118 10.92 13.27 -9.44
CA ARG A 118 12.12 13.14 -10.29
C ARG A 118 13.05 14.34 -10.06
N PRO A 119 14.27 14.15 -9.51
CA PRO A 119 15.24 15.21 -9.46
C PRO A 119 15.61 15.64 -10.88
N SER A 120 15.54 16.93 -11.15
CA SER A 120 15.74 17.52 -12.48
C SER A 120 17.17 17.45 -13.01
N THR A 121 18.14 17.02 -12.22
CA THR A 121 19.57 17.24 -12.50
C THR A 121 20.46 16.01 -12.59
N ALA A 122 20.01 14.84 -12.19
CA ALA A 122 20.79 13.61 -12.36
C ALA A 122 19.86 12.40 -12.44
N ALA A 123 20.04 11.57 -13.45
CA ALA A 123 19.36 10.28 -13.57
C ALA A 123 19.91 9.32 -12.50
N GLY A 124 19.43 9.42 -11.26
CA GLY A 124 19.73 8.46 -10.21
C GLY A 124 18.89 7.19 -10.38
N ILE A 125 19.38 6.10 -9.81
CA ILE A 125 18.67 4.80 -9.84
C ILE A 125 17.33 4.86 -9.11
N GLU A 126 17.19 5.73 -8.11
CA GLU A 126 15.93 5.95 -7.37
C GLU A 126 14.76 6.27 -8.31
N ASN A 127 14.99 6.95 -9.42
CA ASN A 127 13.95 7.23 -10.41
C ASN A 127 13.32 5.96 -10.98
N GLN A 128 14.13 4.91 -11.24
CA GLN A 128 13.60 3.62 -11.70
C GLN A 128 12.70 2.97 -10.67
N TYR A 129 13.06 3.04 -9.39
CA TYR A 129 12.24 2.51 -8.31
C TYR A 129 10.91 3.27 -8.18
N PHE A 130 10.94 4.61 -8.32
CA PHE A 130 9.72 5.42 -8.28
C PHE A 130 8.84 5.21 -9.51
N ASP A 131 9.41 5.07 -10.70
CA ASP A 131 8.66 4.76 -11.92
C ASP A 131 7.91 3.41 -11.80
N LEU A 132 8.57 2.39 -11.25
CA LEU A 132 7.95 1.10 -11.00
C LEU A 132 6.87 1.17 -9.91
N PHE A 133 7.04 2.06 -8.92
CA PHE A 133 6.06 2.26 -7.85
C PHE A 133 4.76 2.90 -8.35
N LEU A 134 4.78 3.63 -9.47
CA LEU A 134 3.57 4.17 -10.09
C LEU A 134 2.59 3.07 -10.54
N VAL A 135 3.09 1.88 -10.88
CA VAL A 135 2.26 0.77 -11.35
C VAL A 135 1.22 0.34 -10.29
N PRO A 136 1.60 -0.05 -9.06
CA PRO A 136 0.63 -0.45 -8.05
C PRO A 136 -0.28 0.70 -7.61
N ILE A 137 0.20 1.96 -7.57
CA ILE A 137 -0.64 3.12 -7.26
C ILE A 137 -1.73 3.28 -8.32
N THR A 138 -1.38 3.14 -9.61
CA THR A 138 -2.35 3.23 -10.71
C THR A 138 -3.40 2.12 -10.63
N VAL A 139 -2.99 0.90 -10.24
CA VAL A 139 -3.93 -0.22 -10.00
C VAL A 139 -4.89 0.12 -8.85
N CYS A 140 -4.39 0.65 -7.73
CA CYS A 140 -5.22 1.06 -6.60
C CYS A 140 -6.21 2.17 -6.98
N LEU A 141 -5.76 3.18 -7.72
CA LEU A 141 -6.60 4.26 -8.23
C LEU A 141 -7.72 3.73 -9.14
N GLY A 142 -7.35 2.96 -10.17
CA GLY A 142 -8.32 2.38 -11.13
C GLY A 142 -9.33 1.45 -10.47
N ALA A 143 -8.85 0.60 -9.55
CA ALA A 143 -9.71 -0.30 -8.77
C ALA A 143 -10.68 0.48 -7.87
N THR A 144 -10.24 1.59 -7.26
CA THR A 144 -11.10 2.43 -6.41
C THR A 144 -12.15 3.17 -7.23
N LEU A 145 -11.79 3.69 -8.41
CA LEU A 145 -12.75 4.30 -9.34
C LEU A 145 -13.78 3.26 -9.83
N LEU A 146 -13.34 2.05 -10.16
CA LEU A 146 -14.25 0.98 -10.56
C LEU A 146 -15.20 0.57 -9.42
N ALA A 147 -14.72 0.55 -8.16
CA ALA A 147 -15.53 0.28 -6.98
C ALA A 147 -16.61 1.37 -6.74
N THR A 148 -16.40 2.59 -7.19
CA THR A 148 -17.41 3.67 -7.12
C THR A 148 -18.61 3.35 -8.00
N HIS A 149 -18.38 2.74 -9.17
CA HIS A 149 -19.44 2.37 -10.11
C HIS A 149 -20.05 0.99 -9.81
N ARG A 150 -19.28 0.07 -9.19
CA ARG A 150 -19.70 -1.31 -8.88
C ARG A 150 -19.32 -1.69 -7.45
N PRO A 151 -19.97 -1.11 -6.44
CA PRO A 151 -19.58 -1.27 -5.04
C PRO A 151 -19.70 -2.71 -4.52
N GLU A 152 -20.62 -3.50 -5.08
CA GLU A 152 -20.85 -4.90 -4.67
C GLU A 152 -19.89 -5.90 -5.34
N ALA A 153 -19.12 -5.49 -6.35
CA ALA A 153 -18.24 -6.39 -7.06
C ALA A 153 -17.00 -6.73 -6.22
N ALA A 154 -16.63 -8.00 -6.16
CA ALA A 154 -15.42 -8.45 -5.47
C ALA A 154 -14.14 -8.06 -6.24
N THR A 155 -14.20 -8.01 -7.58
CA THR A 155 -13.05 -7.76 -8.45
C THR A 155 -12.32 -6.45 -8.16
N PRO A 156 -12.98 -5.28 -8.06
CA PRO A 156 -12.28 -4.03 -7.73
C PRO A 156 -11.60 -4.08 -6.37
N ARG A 157 -12.23 -4.71 -5.38
CA ARG A 157 -11.67 -4.87 -4.05
C ARG A 157 -10.43 -5.75 -4.06
N LEU A 158 -10.46 -6.88 -4.75
CA LEU A 158 -9.31 -7.79 -4.89
C LEU A 158 -8.18 -7.14 -5.68
N ALA A 159 -8.50 -6.38 -6.75
CA ALA A 159 -7.50 -5.63 -7.51
C ALA A 159 -6.82 -4.55 -6.65
N ARG A 160 -7.59 -3.84 -5.80
CA ARG A 160 -7.03 -2.88 -4.85
C ARG A 160 -6.16 -3.58 -3.80
N ALA A 161 -6.59 -4.73 -3.27
CA ALA A 161 -5.79 -5.53 -2.35
C ALA A 161 -4.46 -5.96 -2.99
N ALA A 162 -4.47 -6.41 -4.24
CA ALA A 162 -3.26 -6.77 -4.99
C ALA A 162 -2.35 -5.55 -5.22
N GLY A 163 -2.92 -4.39 -5.60
CA GLY A 163 -2.18 -3.15 -5.73
C GLY A 163 -1.51 -2.72 -4.43
N LEU A 164 -2.25 -2.74 -3.30
CA LEU A 164 -1.71 -2.43 -1.98
C LEU A 164 -0.62 -3.42 -1.55
N ALA A 165 -0.78 -4.72 -1.84
CA ALA A 165 0.23 -5.71 -1.52
C ALA A 165 1.54 -5.48 -2.31
N LEU A 166 1.43 -5.19 -3.62
CA LEU A 166 2.58 -4.87 -4.44
C LEU A 166 3.23 -3.55 -4.01
N GLN A 167 2.43 -2.55 -3.66
CA GLN A 167 2.88 -1.26 -3.14
C GLN A 167 3.65 -1.45 -1.82
N GLY A 168 3.11 -2.27 -0.90
CA GLY A 168 3.74 -2.58 0.38
C GLY A 168 5.07 -3.32 0.24
N THR A 169 5.09 -4.42 -0.54
CA THR A 169 6.32 -5.19 -0.74
C THR A 169 7.39 -4.38 -1.46
N TRP A 170 7.01 -3.60 -2.48
CA TRP A 170 7.94 -2.76 -3.21
C TRP A 170 8.49 -1.61 -2.36
N MET A 171 7.67 -1.01 -1.50
CA MET A 171 8.11 0.04 -0.57
C MET A 171 9.14 -0.50 0.43
N VAL A 172 8.94 -1.70 0.98
CA VAL A 172 9.94 -2.38 1.82
C VAL A 172 11.23 -2.62 1.03
N GLN A 173 11.14 -3.12 -0.21
CA GLN A 173 12.29 -3.33 -1.08
C GLN A 173 13.05 -2.02 -1.34
N MET A 174 12.35 -0.91 -1.61
CA MET A 174 12.97 0.41 -1.77
C MET A 174 13.73 0.83 -0.52
N GLY A 175 13.15 0.62 0.67
CA GLY A 175 13.83 0.90 1.94
C GLY A 175 15.14 0.15 2.08
N PHE A 176 15.13 -1.15 1.80
CA PHE A 176 16.35 -1.97 1.82
C PHE A 176 17.34 -1.53 0.74
N SER A 177 16.90 -1.31 -0.49
CA SER A 177 17.77 -0.89 -1.59
C SER A 177 18.43 0.46 -1.34
N PHE A 178 17.73 1.43 -0.74
CA PHE A 178 18.25 2.79 -0.56
C PHE A 178 19.12 2.94 0.67
N PHE A 179 18.83 2.22 1.76
CA PHE A 179 19.46 2.47 3.07
C PHE A 179 20.34 1.33 3.57
N THR A 180 20.52 0.27 2.77
CA THR A 180 21.48 -0.80 3.04
C THR A 180 22.47 -0.96 1.89
N SER A 181 23.46 -1.82 2.04
CA SER A 181 24.40 -2.18 0.96
C SER A 181 23.79 -3.11 -0.12
N ALA A 182 22.46 -3.29 -0.11
CA ALA A 182 21.75 -4.17 -1.05
C ALA A 182 21.51 -3.52 -2.44
N VAL A 183 21.90 -2.26 -2.63
CA VAL A 183 22.01 -1.66 -3.96
C VAL A 183 23.11 -2.40 -4.74
N SER A 184 22.94 -2.53 -6.05
CA SER A 184 23.92 -3.17 -6.95
C SER A 184 25.36 -2.71 -6.67
N GLN A 185 26.32 -3.62 -6.78
CA GLN A 185 27.73 -3.31 -6.65
C GLN A 185 28.11 -2.12 -7.55
N GLY A 186 28.93 -1.21 -7.03
CA GLY A 186 29.33 0.00 -7.73
C GLY A 186 28.38 1.20 -7.60
N CYS A 187 27.26 1.06 -6.90
CA CYS A 187 26.32 2.16 -6.63
C CYS A 187 26.22 2.43 -5.13
N ALA A 188 26.18 3.71 -4.74
CA ALA A 188 26.10 4.14 -3.35
C ALA A 188 25.10 5.29 -3.16
N LEU A 189 24.50 5.33 -1.97
CA LEU A 189 23.61 6.42 -1.58
C LEU A 189 24.43 7.67 -1.25
N HIS A 190 24.14 8.77 -1.91
CA HIS A 190 24.71 10.09 -1.64
C HIS A 190 23.62 11.02 -1.10
N ALA A 191 23.79 11.50 0.13
CA ALA A 191 22.93 12.54 0.68
C ALA A 191 23.22 13.88 0.00
N GLN A 192 22.24 14.48 -0.65
CA GLN A 192 22.33 15.83 -1.20
C GLN A 192 21.93 16.87 -0.15
N SER A 193 20.97 16.54 0.71
CA SER A 193 20.54 17.31 1.87
C SER A 193 20.08 16.38 2.99
N ARG A 194 19.60 16.95 4.12
CA ARG A 194 19.03 16.14 5.20
C ARG A 194 17.80 15.31 4.79
N ALA A 195 17.12 15.69 3.73
CA ALA A 195 15.88 15.06 3.26
C ALA A 195 15.98 14.51 1.83
N ASP A 196 17.08 14.77 1.13
CA ASP A 196 17.22 14.44 -0.28
C ASP A 196 18.46 13.59 -0.52
N TYR A 197 18.28 12.43 -1.12
CA TYR A 197 19.35 11.48 -1.44
C TYR A 197 19.21 11.07 -2.90
N THR A 198 20.36 10.79 -3.52
CA THR A 198 20.44 10.18 -4.84
C THR A 198 21.35 8.96 -4.79
N ILE A 199 21.07 7.97 -5.60
CA ILE A 199 21.93 6.81 -5.75
C ILE A 199 22.80 7.03 -6.97
N LYS A 200 24.10 7.25 -6.74
CA LYS A 200 25.10 7.40 -7.79
C LYS A 200 25.86 6.11 -8.01
N CYS A 201 26.07 5.76 -9.27
CA CYS A 201 26.87 4.62 -9.68
C CYS A 201 28.23 5.12 -10.20
N SER A 202 29.28 4.32 -9.99
CA SER A 202 30.65 4.65 -10.35
C SER A 202 30.87 4.66 -11.86
N THR A 203 30.20 3.76 -12.57
CA THR A 203 30.28 3.63 -14.03
C THR A 203 28.90 3.60 -14.67
N HIS A 204 28.87 3.87 -15.97
CA HIS A 204 27.64 3.76 -16.77
C HIS A 204 27.11 2.32 -16.83
N GLU A 205 28.00 1.35 -16.82
CA GLU A 205 27.64 -0.08 -16.78
C GLU A 205 26.99 -0.47 -15.45
N ASP A 206 27.53 0.02 -14.33
CA ASP A 206 26.91 -0.19 -13.00
C ASP A 206 25.50 0.40 -12.94
N TYR A 207 25.31 1.58 -13.54
CA TYR A 207 23.99 2.20 -13.64
C TYR A 207 22.98 1.32 -14.38
N HIS A 208 23.35 0.80 -15.57
CA HIS A 208 22.45 -0.09 -16.32
C HIS A 208 22.18 -1.40 -15.60
N ARG A 209 23.18 -1.97 -14.94
CA ARG A 209 23.05 -3.17 -14.14
C ARG A 209 22.08 -2.96 -12.97
N ALA A 210 22.23 -1.87 -12.23
CA ALA A 210 21.36 -1.54 -11.12
C ALA A 210 19.91 -1.27 -11.56
N ARG A 211 19.75 -0.59 -12.70
CA ARG A 211 18.42 -0.35 -13.30
C ARG A 211 17.73 -1.65 -13.71
N SER A 212 18.46 -2.56 -14.36
CA SER A 212 17.95 -3.87 -14.74
C SER A 212 17.61 -4.72 -13.54
N ALA A 213 18.44 -4.69 -12.49
CA ALA A 213 18.20 -5.37 -11.23
C ALA A 213 16.91 -4.88 -10.54
N ALA A 214 16.68 -3.56 -10.48
CA ALA A 214 15.45 -2.99 -9.94
C ALA A 214 14.20 -3.51 -10.69
N THR A 215 14.26 -3.54 -12.02
CA THR A 215 13.16 -4.05 -12.85
C THR A 215 12.93 -5.54 -12.63
N LEU A 216 14.00 -6.34 -12.51
CA LEU A 216 13.91 -7.78 -12.24
C LEU A 216 13.30 -8.04 -10.85
N GLN A 217 13.71 -7.29 -9.83
CA GLN A 217 13.17 -7.36 -8.48
C GLN A 217 11.66 -7.05 -8.48
N PHE A 218 11.24 -5.98 -9.16
CA PHE A 218 9.82 -5.63 -9.26
C PHE A 218 8.99 -6.75 -9.93
N ASN A 219 9.48 -7.29 -11.04
CA ASN A 219 8.83 -8.41 -11.72
C ASN A 219 8.77 -9.66 -10.83
N GLY A 220 9.78 -9.88 -9.99
CA GLY A 220 9.78 -10.93 -8.98
C GLY A 220 8.66 -10.75 -7.95
N HIS A 221 8.48 -9.54 -7.41
CA HIS A 221 7.37 -9.22 -6.50
C HIS A 221 6.01 -9.43 -7.16
N LEU A 222 5.86 -8.99 -8.41
CA LEU A 222 4.62 -9.18 -9.18
C LEU A 222 4.31 -10.66 -9.40
N ALA A 223 5.30 -11.44 -9.83
CA ALA A 223 5.15 -12.87 -10.05
C ALA A 223 4.78 -13.62 -8.76
N LEU A 224 5.45 -13.32 -7.65
CA LEU A 224 5.14 -13.90 -6.34
C LEU A 224 3.72 -13.55 -5.88
N LEU A 225 3.27 -12.31 -6.10
CA LEU A 225 1.92 -11.88 -5.77
C LEU A 225 0.86 -12.65 -6.59
N VAL A 226 1.09 -12.83 -7.88
CA VAL A 226 0.19 -13.60 -8.76
C VAL A 226 0.13 -15.06 -8.32
N LEU A 227 1.29 -15.69 -8.05
CA LEU A 227 1.36 -17.07 -7.57
C LEU A 227 0.66 -17.24 -6.21
N ALA A 228 0.89 -16.33 -5.27
CA ALA A 228 0.23 -16.34 -3.96
C ALA A 228 -1.29 -16.18 -4.09
N GLY A 229 -1.75 -15.29 -4.96
CA GLY A 229 -3.18 -15.11 -5.25
C GLY A 229 -3.82 -16.36 -5.87
N ALA A 230 -3.15 -16.98 -6.84
CA ALA A 230 -3.62 -18.23 -7.47
C ALA A 230 -3.66 -19.38 -6.45
N ALA A 231 -2.63 -19.52 -5.61
CA ALA A 231 -2.59 -20.52 -4.55
C ALA A 231 -3.71 -20.31 -3.53
N ALA A 232 -3.92 -19.08 -3.06
CA ALA A 232 -5.00 -18.75 -2.14
C ALA A 232 -6.37 -19.07 -2.74
N TYR A 233 -6.59 -18.75 -4.01
CA TYR A 233 -7.82 -19.07 -4.72
C TYR A 233 -8.04 -20.59 -4.82
N ALA A 234 -7.02 -21.36 -5.17
CA ALA A 234 -7.08 -22.82 -5.25
C ALA A 234 -7.41 -23.46 -3.87
N ILE A 235 -6.81 -22.94 -2.80
CA ILE A 235 -7.10 -23.39 -1.42
C ILE A 235 -8.56 -23.13 -1.07
N VAL A 236 -9.09 -21.93 -1.35
CA VAL A 236 -10.49 -21.60 -1.09
C VAL A 236 -11.45 -22.52 -1.86
N LEU A 237 -11.14 -22.81 -3.12
CA LEU A 237 -11.93 -23.76 -3.91
C LEU A 237 -11.90 -25.17 -3.31
N SER A 238 -10.71 -25.65 -2.92
CA SER A 238 -10.56 -26.98 -2.29
C SER A 238 -11.37 -27.11 -0.99
N ILE A 239 -11.35 -26.11 -0.12
CA ILE A 239 -12.13 -26.09 1.12
C ILE A 239 -13.64 -26.10 0.83
N ARG A 240 -14.08 -25.39 -0.21
CA ARG A 240 -15.50 -25.35 -0.59
C ARG A 240 -15.98 -26.66 -1.21
N SER A 241 -15.13 -27.38 -1.96
CA SER A 241 -15.47 -28.65 -2.59
C SER A 241 -15.44 -29.84 -1.62
N HIS A 242 -14.68 -29.73 -0.52
CA HIS A 242 -14.58 -30.77 0.51
C HIS A 242 -14.92 -30.16 1.90
N PRO A 243 -16.20 -29.89 2.20
CA PRO A 243 -16.56 -29.42 3.53
C PRO A 243 -16.16 -30.52 4.54
N PRO A 244 -15.53 -30.12 5.68
CA PRO A 244 -15.14 -31.11 6.69
C PRO A 244 -16.37 -31.89 7.15
N SER A 245 -16.31 -33.21 6.97
CA SER A 245 -17.38 -34.18 7.23
C SER A 245 -17.68 -34.40 8.74
N GLY A 246 -17.67 -33.34 9.54
CA GLY A 246 -17.76 -33.36 10.99
C GLY A 246 -19.09 -32.93 11.63
N TYR A 247 -20.14 -32.55 10.89
CA TYR A 247 -21.37 -31.96 11.49
C TYR A 247 -22.63 -32.79 11.34
N TRP A 248 -22.56 -34.10 11.05
CA TRP A 248 -23.74 -34.95 10.88
C TRP A 248 -24.07 -35.81 12.11
N MET A 249 -23.56 -35.57 13.30
CA MET A 249 -23.81 -36.41 14.48
C MET A 249 -24.41 -35.70 15.70
N LEU A 250 -25.24 -34.70 15.55
CA LEU A 250 -26.02 -34.17 16.69
C LEU A 250 -27.45 -33.76 16.30
N THR A 251 -28.20 -34.65 15.60
CA THR A 251 -29.66 -34.58 15.57
C THR A 251 -30.22 -36.00 15.60
N LYS A 252 -30.28 -36.57 16.78
CA LYS A 252 -31.27 -37.59 17.18
C LYS A 252 -31.74 -37.27 18.56
#